data_5679410f4f8b35fd3a9fb6dfec8fb359
#
_entry.id   5679410f4f8b35fd3a9fb6dfec8fb359
#
_cell.length_a   1.000
_cell.length_b   1.000
_cell.length_c   1.000
_cell.angle_alpha   90.00
_cell.angle_beta   90.00
_cell.angle_gamma   90.00
#
_symmetry.space_group_name_H-M   'P 1'
#
loop_
_entity.id
_entity.type
_entity.pdbx_description
1 polymer ?
#
loop_
_entity_poly.entity_id
_entity_poly.type
_entity_poly.pdbx_seq_one_letter_code
_entity_poly.pdbx_strand_id
1 'polypeptide(L)'
;AVEVPGDQPLPEGLAYFGVRELAGLIPDEELAVAGLAVQIIDYDRNTRFCGRCGTPTKPARIERAKVCPSCHRAIYPRLSPAIIVLVRKNDSILMVRGVRAPPGRYSLVAGFVEPGETIEDAVHREVREETGISIKNLRYLASEPWPFPDSLMLAFVADYESGEVTPDGVEIESAAWFDRDHLPDLPPRLSITRALIDDWAGSVSRGQEP
;
A
#
# COMPACT_ATOMS: atom_id res chain seq x y z
N ALA A 1 14.22 16.12 8.78
CA ALA A 1 12.85 16.51 9.12
C ALA A 1 12.84 17.05 10.56
N VAL A 2 12.09 18.09 10.80
CA VAL A 2 11.88 18.67 12.11
C VAL A 2 10.37 18.74 12.37
N GLU A 3 9.96 18.29 13.53
CA GLU A 3 8.59 18.45 13.99
C GLU A 3 8.38 19.87 14.48
N VAL A 4 7.36 20.54 13.97
CA VAL A 4 6.92 21.85 14.44
C VAL A 4 5.66 21.66 15.28
N PRO A 5 5.54 22.25 16.50
CA PRO A 5 4.32 22.20 17.27
C PRO A 5 3.12 22.71 16.47
N GLY A 6 2.01 21.96 16.49
CA GLY A 6 0.83 22.26 15.66
C GLY A 6 0.07 23.54 16.01
N ASP A 7 0.42 24.18 17.11
CA ASP A 7 -0.14 25.44 17.61
C ASP A 7 0.68 26.67 17.19
N GLN A 8 1.81 26.48 16.52
CA GLN A 8 2.60 27.61 16.01
C GLN A 8 1.96 28.20 14.75
N PRO A 9 1.76 29.54 14.72
CA PRO A 9 1.29 30.19 13.50
C PRO A 9 2.32 30.03 12.37
N LEU A 10 1.84 29.66 11.19
CA LEU A 10 2.70 29.58 10.02
C LEU A 10 3.11 31.00 9.57
N PRO A 11 4.34 31.15 9.06
CA PRO A 11 4.72 32.36 8.34
C PRO A 11 3.79 32.60 7.14
N GLU A 12 3.67 33.86 6.73
CA GLU A 12 2.89 34.22 5.54
C GLU A 12 3.40 33.48 4.29
N GLY A 13 2.48 32.96 3.50
CA GLY A 13 2.80 32.19 2.28
C GLY A 13 3.06 30.69 2.51
N LEU A 14 2.99 30.18 3.76
CA LEU A 14 3.06 28.76 4.05
C LEU A 14 1.67 28.18 4.41
N ALA A 15 1.48 26.91 4.10
CA ALA A 15 0.29 26.14 4.46
C ALA A 15 0.66 24.73 4.93
N TYR A 16 -0.16 24.14 5.81
CA TYR A 16 -0.04 22.73 6.17
C TYR A 16 -0.74 21.85 5.14
N PHE A 17 -0.08 20.77 4.76
CA PHE A 17 -0.65 19.76 3.88
C PHE A 17 -0.43 18.37 4.47
N GLY A 18 -1.42 17.48 4.33
CA GLY A 18 -1.20 16.05 4.47
C GLY A 18 -0.31 15.54 3.34
N VAL A 19 0.57 14.56 3.63
CA VAL A 19 1.50 14.05 2.59
C VAL A 19 0.75 13.54 1.35
N ARG A 20 -0.45 12.94 1.53
CA ARG A 20 -1.29 12.51 0.40
C ARG A 20 -1.80 13.66 -0.47
N GLU A 21 -2.02 14.82 0.13
CA GLU A 21 -2.51 16.02 -0.57
C GLU A 21 -1.42 16.66 -1.44
N LEU A 22 -0.15 16.36 -1.15
CA LEU A 22 0.98 16.82 -1.94
C LEU A 22 1.14 16.06 -3.26
N ALA A 23 0.48 14.92 -3.43
CA ALA A 23 0.56 14.13 -4.64
C ALA A 23 0.10 14.93 -5.87
N GLY A 24 0.99 15.05 -6.86
CA GLY A 24 0.76 15.86 -8.06
C GLY A 24 0.95 17.37 -7.88
N LEU A 25 1.22 17.86 -6.65
CA LEU A 25 1.57 19.25 -6.38
C LEU A 25 3.09 19.48 -6.31
N ILE A 26 3.84 18.44 -5.95
CA ILE A 26 5.30 18.44 -5.88
C ILE A 26 5.86 17.27 -6.69
N PRO A 27 7.16 17.27 -7.06
CA PRO A 27 7.81 16.13 -7.71
C PRO A 27 7.72 14.86 -6.88
N ASP A 28 7.60 13.70 -7.54
CA ASP A 28 7.47 12.40 -6.87
C ASP A 28 8.66 12.08 -5.95
N GLU A 29 9.85 12.51 -6.31
CA GLU A 29 11.06 12.37 -5.48
C GLU A 29 10.95 13.14 -4.16
N GLU A 30 10.40 14.35 -4.19
CA GLU A 30 10.17 15.15 -2.98
C GLU A 30 9.03 14.55 -2.12
N LEU A 31 8.00 14.02 -2.76
CA LEU A 31 6.92 13.32 -2.09
C LEU A 31 7.41 12.07 -1.37
N ALA A 32 8.32 11.30 -1.99
CA ALA A 32 8.95 10.14 -1.37
C ALA A 32 9.77 10.53 -0.12
N VAL A 33 10.50 11.66 -0.19
CA VAL A 33 11.23 12.20 0.97
C VAL A 33 10.27 12.64 2.07
N ALA A 34 9.16 13.29 1.72
CA ALA A 34 8.14 13.69 2.70
C ALA A 34 7.50 12.46 3.39
N GLY A 35 7.17 11.43 2.62
CA GLY A 35 6.67 10.16 3.16
C GLY A 35 7.63 9.48 4.12
N LEU A 36 8.92 9.36 3.72
CA LEU A 36 9.97 8.84 4.59
C LEU A 36 10.11 9.67 5.89
N ALA A 37 10.04 11.00 5.78
CA ALA A 37 10.15 11.90 6.93
C ALA A 37 9.02 11.64 7.95
N VAL A 38 7.78 11.50 7.48
CA VAL A 38 6.62 11.19 8.35
C VAL A 38 6.79 9.84 9.03
N GLN A 39 7.16 8.79 8.31
CA GLN A 39 7.41 7.47 8.90
C GLN A 39 8.47 7.50 10.00
N ILE A 40 9.56 8.25 9.79
CA ILE A 40 10.64 8.34 10.79
C ILE A 40 10.20 9.16 12.01
N ILE A 41 9.43 10.22 11.82
CA ILE A 41 8.87 11.02 12.92
C ILE A 41 7.90 10.16 13.74
N ASP A 42 6.99 9.45 13.09
CA ASP A 42 6.04 8.56 13.77
C ASP A 42 6.75 7.42 14.51
N TYR A 43 7.76 6.83 13.90
CA TYR A 43 8.61 5.85 14.60
C TYR A 43 9.27 6.45 15.83
N ASP A 44 9.85 7.66 15.73
CA ASP A 44 10.51 8.32 16.86
C ASP A 44 9.53 8.61 17.99
N ARG A 45 8.34 9.10 17.69
CA ARG A 45 7.27 9.37 18.66
C ARG A 45 6.76 8.11 19.34
N ASN A 46 6.52 7.06 18.58
CA ASN A 46 5.87 5.82 19.05
C ASN A 46 6.83 4.86 19.74
N THR A 47 8.16 5.10 19.63
CA THR A 47 9.20 4.26 20.25
C THR A 47 9.99 4.98 21.35
N ARG A 48 9.37 5.92 22.04
CA ARG A 48 9.98 6.64 23.17
C ARG A 48 10.24 5.75 24.38
N PHE A 49 9.45 4.70 24.54
CA PHE A 49 9.55 3.73 25.63
C PHE A 49 9.65 2.31 25.08
N CYS A 50 10.38 1.46 25.79
CA CYS A 50 10.48 0.05 25.45
C CYS A 50 9.17 -0.67 25.71
N GLY A 51 8.56 -1.26 24.68
CA GLY A 51 7.31 -2.03 24.80
C GLY A 51 7.43 -3.31 25.65
N ARG A 52 8.66 -3.72 26.06
CA ARG A 52 8.87 -4.87 26.94
C ARG A 52 8.96 -4.49 28.43
N CYS A 53 9.63 -3.39 28.76
CA CYS A 53 9.95 -3.07 30.17
C CYS A 53 9.64 -1.60 30.55
N GLY A 54 9.07 -0.81 29.66
CA GLY A 54 8.70 0.58 29.92
C GLY A 54 9.85 1.58 30.02
N THR A 55 11.11 1.14 29.97
CA THR A 55 12.27 2.02 30.09
C THR A 55 12.38 2.96 28.88
N PRO A 56 12.70 4.25 29.06
CA PRO A 56 12.96 5.16 27.93
C PRO A 56 14.05 4.62 27.01
N THR A 57 13.79 4.66 25.72
CA THR A 57 14.73 4.20 24.68
C THR A 57 15.74 5.28 24.31
N LYS A 58 16.85 4.87 23.69
CA LYS A 58 17.88 5.77 23.15
C LYS A 58 18.15 5.44 21.69
N PRO A 59 18.50 6.42 20.86
CA PRO A 59 18.94 6.16 19.49
C PRO A 59 20.16 5.23 19.47
N ALA A 60 20.17 4.27 18.55
CA ALA A 60 21.35 3.46 18.26
C ALA A 60 22.43 4.34 17.57
N ARG A 61 23.71 3.93 17.70
CA ARG A 61 24.84 4.74 17.20
C ARG A 61 25.07 4.59 15.69
N ILE A 62 24.74 3.45 15.12
CA ILE A 62 25.18 3.03 13.77
C ILE A 62 23.98 2.79 12.86
N GLU A 63 22.85 2.37 13.40
CA GLU A 63 21.67 1.97 12.64
C GLU A 63 20.45 2.85 12.99
N ARG A 64 19.48 2.83 12.08
CA ARG A 64 18.19 3.49 12.31
C ARG A 64 17.33 2.64 13.23
N ALA A 65 17.73 2.61 14.50
CA ALA A 65 17.05 1.87 15.56
C ALA A 65 17.04 2.66 16.87
N LYS A 66 16.16 2.29 17.78
CA LYS A 66 16.23 2.67 19.19
C LYS A 66 16.58 1.47 20.04
N VAL A 67 17.38 1.67 21.08
CA VAL A 67 17.83 0.62 21.98
C VAL A 67 17.33 0.91 23.38
N CYS A 68 16.80 -0.11 24.04
CA CYS A 68 16.47 -0.05 25.46
C CYS A 68 17.75 -0.21 26.31
N PRO A 69 18.13 0.76 27.15
CA PRO A 69 19.33 0.65 27.97
C PRO A 69 19.19 -0.40 29.09
N SER A 70 17.98 -0.81 29.44
CA SER A 70 17.72 -1.80 30.52
C SER A 70 17.71 -3.23 30.02
N CYS A 71 16.94 -3.54 28.96
CA CYS A 71 16.80 -4.92 28.47
C CYS A 71 17.49 -5.17 27.10
N HIS A 72 18.23 -4.19 26.60
CA HIS A 72 19.04 -4.25 25.38
C HIS A 72 18.26 -4.57 24.09
N ARG A 73 16.92 -4.50 24.11
CA ARG A 73 16.10 -4.69 22.92
C ARG A 73 16.35 -3.57 21.93
N ALA A 74 16.69 -3.93 20.69
CA ALA A 74 16.64 -3.02 19.56
C ALA A 74 15.22 -2.95 19.00
N ILE A 75 14.79 -1.74 18.61
CA ILE A 75 13.48 -1.46 18.01
C ILE A 75 13.75 -0.71 16.72
N TYR A 76 13.33 -1.29 15.62
CA TYR A 76 13.47 -0.72 14.26
C TYR A 76 12.19 -0.01 13.82
N PRO A 77 12.26 0.90 12.83
CA PRO A 77 11.07 1.41 12.16
C PRO A 77 10.22 0.25 11.65
N ARG A 78 8.92 0.35 11.87
CA ARG A 78 7.98 -0.66 11.38
C ARG A 78 7.83 -0.55 9.87
N LEU A 79 7.80 -1.71 9.21
CA LEU A 79 7.31 -1.89 7.84
C LEU A 79 6.27 -3.00 7.88
N SER A 80 5.06 -2.68 7.43
CA SER A 80 3.95 -3.63 7.34
C SER A 80 3.83 -4.10 5.89
N PRO A 81 4.26 -5.36 5.56
CA PRO A 81 4.13 -5.88 4.22
C PRO A 81 2.65 -6.05 3.87
N ALA A 82 2.26 -5.56 2.71
CA ALA A 82 0.93 -5.71 2.15
C ALA A 82 1.03 -6.10 0.68
N ILE A 83 0.22 -7.04 0.26
CA ILE A 83 0.13 -7.46 -1.14
C ILE A 83 -0.87 -6.58 -1.89
N ILE A 84 -0.66 -6.49 -3.19
CA ILE A 84 -1.66 -6.03 -4.13
C ILE A 84 -1.55 -6.85 -5.40
N VAL A 85 -2.69 -7.29 -5.95
CA VAL A 85 -2.69 -8.20 -7.09
C VAL A 85 -3.66 -7.79 -8.19
N LEU A 86 -3.15 -7.70 -9.41
CA LEU A 86 -3.93 -7.56 -10.63
C LEU A 86 -4.28 -8.95 -11.15
N VAL A 87 -5.54 -9.36 -11.01
CA VAL A 87 -6.04 -10.65 -11.50
C VAL A 87 -6.64 -10.49 -12.88
N ARG A 88 -6.14 -11.26 -13.85
CA ARG A 88 -6.57 -11.23 -15.26
C ARG A 88 -7.49 -12.39 -15.60
N LYS A 89 -8.51 -12.11 -16.43
CA LYS A 89 -9.36 -13.12 -17.06
C LYS A 89 -9.67 -12.68 -18.48
N ASN A 90 -9.07 -13.34 -19.47
CA ASN A 90 -9.12 -12.90 -20.87
C ASN A 90 -8.62 -11.44 -21.01
N ASP A 91 -9.43 -10.57 -21.58
CA ASP A 91 -9.15 -9.14 -21.76
C ASP A 91 -9.66 -8.25 -20.61
N SER A 92 -10.02 -8.85 -19.47
CA SER A 92 -10.56 -8.16 -18.31
C SER A 92 -9.68 -8.34 -17.07
N ILE A 93 -9.79 -7.42 -16.13
CA ILE A 93 -9.21 -7.52 -14.79
C ILE A 93 -10.29 -7.51 -13.72
N LEU A 94 -10.02 -8.20 -12.61
CA LEU A 94 -10.86 -8.13 -11.43
C LEU A 94 -10.56 -6.84 -10.68
N MET A 95 -11.60 -6.10 -10.38
CA MET A 95 -11.51 -4.92 -9.53
C MET A 95 -12.53 -5.01 -8.40
N VAL A 96 -12.17 -4.46 -7.25
CA VAL A 96 -12.96 -4.50 -6.02
C VAL A 96 -13.23 -3.10 -5.50
N ARG A 97 -14.36 -2.93 -4.82
CA ARG A 97 -14.71 -1.71 -4.11
C ARG A 97 -14.94 -2.01 -2.64
N GLY A 98 -14.07 -1.49 -1.80
CA GLY A 98 -14.21 -1.61 -0.36
C GLY A 98 -15.41 -0.85 0.18
N VAL A 99 -15.99 -1.31 1.29
CA VAL A 99 -17.16 -0.72 1.96
C VAL A 99 -16.98 0.77 2.36
N ARG A 100 -15.74 1.22 2.51
CA ARG A 100 -15.40 2.62 2.84
C ARG A 100 -14.98 3.45 1.63
N ALA A 101 -14.91 2.84 0.45
CA ALA A 101 -14.51 3.56 -0.76
C ALA A 101 -15.65 4.46 -1.25
N PRO A 102 -15.33 5.61 -1.87
CA PRO A 102 -16.35 6.42 -2.53
C PRO A 102 -17.11 5.60 -3.59
N PRO A 103 -18.41 5.90 -3.80
CA PRO A 103 -19.17 5.25 -4.87
C PRO A 103 -18.47 5.36 -6.22
N GLY A 104 -18.46 4.25 -6.96
CA GLY A 104 -17.84 4.19 -8.30
C GLY A 104 -16.31 3.98 -8.31
N ARG A 105 -15.61 4.17 -7.20
CA ARG A 105 -14.15 4.00 -7.12
C ARG A 105 -13.78 2.57 -6.80
N TYR A 106 -13.13 1.91 -7.75
CA TYR A 106 -12.63 0.55 -7.62
C TYR A 106 -11.10 0.53 -7.52
N SER A 107 -10.58 -0.53 -6.91
CA SER A 107 -9.17 -0.81 -6.73
C SER A 107 -8.86 -2.26 -7.10
N LEU A 108 -7.63 -2.69 -6.93
CA LEU A 108 -7.23 -4.09 -6.98
C LEU A 108 -7.36 -4.71 -5.58
N VAL A 109 -7.43 -6.05 -5.52
CA VAL A 109 -7.37 -6.79 -4.25
C VAL A 109 -6.05 -6.51 -3.55
N ALA A 110 -6.11 -6.18 -2.26
CA ALA A 110 -4.94 -5.85 -1.47
C ALA A 110 -5.17 -6.13 0.01
N GLY A 111 -4.18 -6.73 0.68
CA GLY A 111 -4.27 -7.01 2.11
C GLY A 111 -2.92 -7.21 2.77
N PHE A 112 -2.90 -7.31 4.08
CA PHE A 112 -1.68 -7.48 4.84
C PHE A 112 -1.22 -8.93 4.88
N VAL A 113 0.10 -9.11 4.86
CA VAL A 113 0.73 -10.41 5.13
C VAL A 113 0.59 -10.71 6.62
N GLU A 114 0.08 -11.88 6.95
CA GLU A 114 -0.12 -12.32 8.33
C GLU A 114 1.10 -13.10 8.88
N PRO A 115 1.28 -13.14 10.23
CA PRO A 115 2.35 -13.93 10.83
C PRO A 115 2.25 -15.41 10.48
N GLY A 116 3.31 -15.94 9.89
CA GLY A 116 3.43 -17.36 9.57
C GLY A 116 3.08 -17.75 8.14
N GLU A 117 2.56 -16.82 7.33
CA GLU A 117 2.33 -17.06 5.91
C GLU A 117 3.46 -16.50 5.02
N THR A 118 3.59 -17.05 3.83
CA THR A 118 4.41 -16.47 2.77
C THR A 118 3.66 -15.34 2.06
N ILE A 119 4.38 -14.49 1.33
CA ILE A 119 3.75 -13.42 0.55
C ILE A 119 2.81 -14.00 -0.51
N GLU A 120 3.20 -15.12 -1.13
CA GLU A 120 2.40 -15.84 -2.12
C GLU A 120 1.12 -16.41 -1.52
N ASP A 121 1.19 -16.96 -0.30
CA ASP A 121 0.02 -17.46 0.43
C ASP A 121 -0.94 -16.30 0.76
N ALA A 122 -0.41 -15.15 1.19
CA ALA A 122 -1.20 -13.95 1.43
C ALA A 122 -1.98 -13.51 0.18
N VAL A 123 -1.35 -13.53 -1.00
CA VAL A 123 -2.06 -13.19 -2.26
C VAL A 123 -3.21 -14.17 -2.52
N HIS A 124 -2.98 -15.47 -2.38
CA HIS A 124 -4.02 -16.48 -2.60
C HIS A 124 -5.16 -16.39 -1.57
N ARG A 125 -4.83 -16.11 -0.30
CA ARG A 125 -5.81 -15.94 0.78
C ARG A 125 -6.67 -14.71 0.55
N GLU A 126 -6.09 -13.54 0.36
CA GLU A 126 -6.81 -12.28 0.17
C GLU A 126 -7.74 -12.33 -1.04
N VAL A 127 -7.27 -12.85 -2.18
CA VAL A 127 -8.14 -13.01 -3.36
C VAL A 127 -9.32 -13.91 -3.06
N ARG A 128 -9.10 -15.01 -2.34
CA ARG A 128 -10.18 -15.96 -2.01
C ARG A 128 -11.15 -15.37 -0.98
N GLU A 129 -10.65 -14.72 0.05
CA GLU A 129 -11.47 -14.12 1.12
C GLU A 129 -12.31 -12.98 0.60
N GLU A 130 -11.70 -12.04 -0.13
CA GLU A 130 -12.40 -10.84 -0.61
C GLU A 130 -13.33 -11.10 -1.80
N THR A 131 -13.03 -12.11 -2.64
CA THR A 131 -13.71 -12.26 -3.94
C THR A 131 -14.23 -13.66 -4.25
N GLY A 132 -13.91 -14.68 -3.45
CA GLY A 132 -14.37 -16.05 -3.64
C GLY A 132 -13.69 -16.84 -4.77
N ILE A 133 -12.79 -16.24 -5.54
CA ILE A 133 -12.13 -16.91 -6.67
C ILE A 133 -10.78 -17.51 -6.29
N SER A 134 -10.29 -18.42 -7.15
CA SER A 134 -8.92 -18.94 -7.12
C SER A 134 -8.11 -18.39 -8.29
N ILE A 135 -6.80 -18.26 -8.07
CA ILE A 135 -5.84 -17.72 -9.04
C ILE A 135 -4.69 -18.68 -9.28
N LYS A 136 -4.00 -18.49 -10.40
CA LYS A 136 -2.79 -19.22 -10.80
C LYS A 136 -1.78 -18.31 -11.48
N ASN A 137 -0.61 -18.84 -11.82
CA ASN A 137 0.46 -18.13 -12.54
C ASN A 137 0.85 -16.83 -11.84
N LEU A 138 0.90 -16.83 -10.50
CA LEU A 138 1.29 -15.68 -9.69
C LEU A 138 2.71 -15.24 -10.04
N ARG A 139 2.90 -13.94 -10.29
CA ARG A 139 4.20 -13.33 -10.57
C ARG A 139 4.34 -12.00 -9.82
N TYR A 140 5.46 -11.83 -9.15
CA TYR A 140 5.87 -10.55 -8.58
C TYR A 140 6.21 -9.55 -9.69
N LEU A 141 5.83 -8.30 -9.52
CA LEU A 141 6.10 -7.22 -10.47
C LEU A 141 7.00 -6.13 -9.88
N ALA A 142 6.61 -5.57 -8.73
CA ALA A 142 7.28 -4.43 -8.15
C ALA A 142 6.96 -4.29 -6.65
N SER A 143 7.65 -3.37 -5.98
CA SER A 143 7.27 -2.92 -4.64
C SER A 143 7.28 -1.40 -4.54
N GLU A 144 6.47 -0.86 -3.63
CA GLU A 144 6.35 0.56 -3.38
C GLU A 144 6.26 0.84 -1.88
N PRO A 145 7.09 1.74 -1.33
CA PRO A 145 6.89 2.27 0.01
C PRO A 145 5.58 3.04 0.07
N TRP A 146 4.72 2.69 1.02
CA TRP A 146 3.44 3.36 1.23
C TRP A 146 3.37 3.89 2.67
N PRO A 147 3.81 5.15 2.90
CA PRO A 147 3.98 5.73 4.24
C PRO A 147 2.64 6.16 4.88
N PHE A 148 1.61 5.29 4.80
CA PHE A 148 0.27 5.58 5.31
C PHE A 148 -0.33 4.37 6.05
N PRO A 149 0.14 4.04 7.27
CA PRO A 149 1.22 4.72 8.00
C PRO A 149 2.63 4.16 7.69
N ASP A 150 2.79 2.86 7.41
CA ASP A 150 4.08 2.18 7.35
C ASP A 150 4.11 0.95 6.44
N SER A 151 3.27 0.92 5.39
CA SER A 151 3.21 -0.24 4.51
C SER A 151 4.36 -0.30 3.50
N LEU A 152 4.74 -1.53 3.16
CA LEU A 152 5.49 -1.86 1.97
C LEU A 152 4.56 -2.66 1.05
N MET A 153 4.11 -2.03 -0.03
CA MET A 153 3.25 -2.67 -1.02
C MET A 153 4.08 -3.59 -1.90
N LEU A 154 3.61 -4.82 -2.10
CA LEU A 154 4.21 -5.86 -2.92
C LEU A 154 3.23 -6.21 -4.05
N ALA A 155 3.55 -5.81 -5.26
CA ALA A 155 2.67 -5.90 -6.42
C ALA A 155 2.85 -7.20 -7.18
N PHE A 156 1.72 -7.83 -7.49
CA PHE A 156 1.64 -9.08 -8.23
C PHE A 156 0.68 -8.99 -9.40
N VAL A 157 0.87 -9.88 -10.36
CA VAL A 157 -0.12 -10.24 -11.38
C VAL A 157 -0.40 -11.73 -11.29
N ALA A 158 -1.65 -12.10 -11.49
CA ALA A 158 -2.10 -13.50 -11.53
C ALA A 158 -3.16 -13.69 -12.61
N ASP A 159 -3.40 -14.93 -12.99
CA ASP A 159 -4.48 -15.31 -13.88
C ASP A 159 -5.62 -15.94 -13.06
N TYR A 160 -6.86 -15.64 -13.42
CA TYR A 160 -8.03 -16.34 -12.89
C TYR A 160 -7.92 -17.84 -13.17
N GLU A 161 -8.25 -18.64 -12.20
CA GLU A 161 -8.29 -20.10 -12.33
C GLU A 161 -9.71 -20.64 -12.28
N SER A 162 -10.44 -20.34 -11.20
CA SER A 162 -11.78 -20.88 -10.98
C SER A 162 -12.56 -20.08 -9.92
N GLY A 163 -13.83 -20.38 -9.76
CA GLY A 163 -14.73 -19.77 -8.76
C GLY A 163 -15.66 -18.72 -9.36
N GLU A 164 -16.66 -18.33 -8.59
CA GLU A 164 -17.57 -17.22 -8.93
C GLU A 164 -17.22 -16.02 -8.08
N VAL A 165 -17.27 -14.83 -8.69
CA VAL A 165 -16.97 -13.58 -7.97
C VAL A 165 -18.08 -13.33 -6.95
N THR A 166 -17.72 -13.45 -5.68
CA THR A 166 -18.63 -13.26 -4.54
C THR A 166 -17.91 -12.38 -3.51
N PRO A 167 -18.21 -11.07 -3.47
CA PRO A 167 -17.66 -10.18 -2.45
C PRO A 167 -18.03 -10.67 -1.04
N ASP A 168 -17.12 -10.52 -0.08
CA ASP A 168 -17.33 -10.96 1.31
C ASP A 168 -18.40 -10.13 2.04
N GLY A 169 -18.71 -8.93 1.56
CA GLY A 169 -19.68 -8.01 2.18
C GLY A 169 -19.21 -7.38 3.49
N VAL A 170 -18.00 -7.64 3.93
CA VAL A 170 -17.40 -7.12 5.17
C VAL A 170 -16.36 -6.06 4.85
N GLU A 171 -15.38 -6.40 4.05
CA GLU A 171 -14.34 -5.48 3.57
C GLU A 171 -14.64 -5.01 2.14
N ILE A 172 -15.10 -5.91 1.29
CA ILE A 172 -15.45 -5.67 -0.11
C ILE A 172 -16.97 -5.67 -0.30
N GLU A 173 -17.50 -4.52 -0.70
CA GLU A 173 -18.92 -4.36 -1.02
C GLU A 173 -19.25 -4.83 -2.43
N SER A 174 -18.32 -4.69 -3.38
CA SER A 174 -18.53 -5.03 -4.78
C SER A 174 -17.23 -5.48 -5.44
N ALA A 175 -17.31 -6.52 -6.25
CA ALA A 175 -16.23 -7.00 -7.09
C ALA A 175 -16.78 -7.34 -8.47
N ALA A 176 -16.06 -6.96 -9.54
CA ALA A 176 -16.47 -7.21 -10.90
C ALA A 176 -15.28 -7.28 -11.86
N TRP A 177 -15.50 -7.91 -13.01
CA TRP A 177 -14.57 -7.90 -14.13
C TRP A 177 -14.77 -6.66 -14.97
N PHE A 178 -13.68 -5.93 -15.25
CA PHE A 178 -13.70 -4.74 -16.10
C PHE A 178 -12.76 -4.94 -17.29
N ASP A 179 -13.24 -4.60 -18.46
CA ASP A 179 -12.42 -4.52 -19.66
C ASP A 179 -11.73 -3.16 -19.79
N ARG A 180 -10.81 -3.05 -20.74
CA ARG A 180 -9.95 -1.86 -20.91
C ARG A 180 -10.72 -0.60 -21.28
N ASP A 181 -11.81 -0.74 -22.00
CA ASP A 181 -12.59 0.36 -22.54
C ASP A 181 -13.63 0.87 -21.55
N HIS A 182 -13.93 0.10 -20.51
CA HIS A 182 -14.98 0.39 -19.53
C HIS A 182 -14.46 0.31 -18.09
N LEU A 183 -13.31 0.94 -17.82
CA LEU A 183 -12.78 1.02 -16.46
C LEU A 183 -13.62 1.95 -15.59
N PRO A 184 -13.82 1.62 -14.30
CA PRO A 184 -14.52 2.48 -13.33
C PRO A 184 -13.64 3.66 -12.90
N ASP A 185 -14.09 4.44 -11.91
CA ASP A 185 -13.25 5.44 -11.27
C ASP A 185 -12.05 4.76 -10.60
N LEU A 186 -10.86 5.21 -10.95
CA LEU A 186 -9.59 4.62 -10.50
C LEU A 186 -8.99 5.39 -9.32
N PRO A 187 -8.09 4.72 -8.54
CA PRO A 187 -7.31 5.38 -7.51
C PRO A 187 -6.40 6.50 -8.09
N PRO A 188 -5.93 7.42 -7.24
CA PRO A 188 -4.99 8.46 -7.65
C PRO A 188 -3.72 7.88 -8.29
N ARG A 189 -3.10 8.64 -9.18
CA ARG A 189 -1.87 8.23 -9.91
C ARG A 189 -0.67 7.93 -9.02
N LEU A 190 -0.69 8.40 -7.78
CA LEU A 190 0.34 8.13 -6.78
C LEU A 190 0.49 6.64 -6.43
N SER A 191 -0.59 5.85 -6.54
CA SER A 191 -0.59 4.48 -6.03
C SER A 191 -0.08 3.46 -7.05
N ILE A 192 0.66 2.46 -6.57
CA ILE A 192 1.06 1.29 -7.36
C ILE A 192 -0.15 0.60 -8.03
N THR A 193 -1.33 0.62 -7.40
CA THR A 193 -2.59 0.16 -7.99
C THR A 193 -2.84 0.81 -9.34
N ARG A 194 -2.73 2.14 -9.39
CA ARG A 194 -2.96 2.89 -10.61
C ARG A 194 -1.92 2.58 -11.67
N ALA A 195 -0.67 2.47 -11.28
CA ALA A 195 0.43 2.11 -12.19
C ALA A 195 0.20 0.72 -12.82
N LEU A 196 -0.22 -0.27 -12.04
CA LEU A 196 -0.54 -1.61 -12.52
C LEU A 196 -1.69 -1.61 -13.54
N ILE A 197 -2.76 -0.86 -13.25
CA ILE A 197 -3.92 -0.77 -14.14
C ILE A 197 -3.54 -0.05 -15.44
N ASP A 198 -2.84 1.07 -15.35
CA ASP A 198 -2.40 1.85 -16.52
C ASP A 198 -1.45 1.05 -17.42
N ASP A 199 -0.50 0.27 -16.84
CA ASP A 199 0.40 -0.60 -17.60
C ASP A 199 -0.37 -1.72 -18.31
N TRP A 200 -1.29 -2.38 -17.60
CA TRP A 200 -2.16 -3.39 -18.21
C TRP A 200 -3.02 -2.80 -19.32
N ALA A 201 -3.64 -1.64 -19.13
CA ALA A 201 -4.48 -0.99 -20.14
C ALA A 201 -3.67 -0.54 -21.37
N GLY A 202 -2.42 -0.08 -21.18
CA GLY A 202 -1.51 0.36 -22.23
C GLY A 202 -0.76 -0.78 -22.97
N SER A 203 -0.73 -1.99 -22.44
CA SER A 203 0.12 -3.08 -22.94
C SER A 203 -0.27 -3.63 -24.33
N VAL A 204 -1.50 -3.42 -24.80
CA VAL A 204 -1.93 -3.83 -26.17
C VAL A 204 -1.37 -2.93 -27.27
N SER A 205 -1.05 -1.68 -26.94
CA SER A 205 -0.46 -0.77 -27.92
C SER A 205 0.99 -1.11 -28.29
N ARG A 206 1.67 -1.97 -27.52
CA ARG A 206 3.08 -2.39 -27.74
C ARG A 206 3.25 -3.80 -28.28
N GLY A 207 2.16 -4.57 -28.39
CA GLY A 207 2.20 -6.00 -28.75
C GLY A 207 1.73 -6.33 -30.17
N GLN A 208 1.46 -5.36 -31.03
CA GLN A 208 1.13 -5.54 -32.42
C GLN A 208 2.11 -4.75 -33.32
N GLU A 209 3.37 -5.13 -33.32
CA GLU A 209 4.23 -4.95 -34.48
C GLU A 209 4.73 -6.33 -34.90
N PRO A 210 4.69 -6.64 -36.23
CA PRO A 210 4.86 -7.96 -36.82
C PRO A 210 6.27 -8.53 -36.69
#